data_003e7f352239007b94d765e109e54c12
#
_entry.id   003e7f352239007b94d765e109e54c12
#
_cell.length_a   1.000
_cell.length_b   1.000
_cell.length_c   1.000
_cell.angle_alpha   90.00
_cell.angle_beta   90.00
_cell.angle_gamma   90.00
#
_symmetry.space_group_name_H-M   'P 1'
#
loop_
_entity.id
_entity.type
_entity.pdbx_description
1 polymer ?
#
loop_
_entity_poly.entity_id
_entity_poly.type
_entity_poly.pdbx_seq_one_letter_code
_entity_poly.pdbx_strand_id
1 'polypeptide(L)'
;MREIIAIIRRKRAAATKAELSRIGGKGYTAFPVLGRGRQRGLRHGQGGEGLMFLPKVLFNVIVGDEEAQEMVEAIIRANQTGEFGDGKIFVIEVAESYRISTGEQAYKVTSDK
;
A
#
# COMPACT_ATOMS: atom_id res chain seq x y z
N MET A 1 -4.70 -15.73 0.48
CA MET A 1 -4.66 -14.52 -0.37
C MET A 1 -4.77 -13.29 0.50
N ARG A 2 -3.92 -12.32 0.26
CA ARG A 2 -3.87 -11.13 1.07
C ARG A 2 -3.95 -9.89 0.21
N GLU A 3 -4.54 -8.87 0.78
CA GLU A 3 -4.57 -7.56 0.15
C GLU A 3 -3.59 -6.68 0.91
N ILE A 4 -2.65 -6.09 0.19
CA ILE A 4 -1.70 -5.20 0.80
C ILE A 4 -2.05 -3.79 0.36
N ILE A 5 -2.33 -2.93 1.32
CA ILE A 5 -2.63 -1.55 1.06
C ILE A 5 -1.47 -0.73 1.62
N ALA A 6 -0.82 0.03 0.76
CA ALA A 6 0.31 0.85 1.18
C ALA A 6 0.04 2.29 0.80
N ILE A 7 0.16 3.18 1.76
CA ILE A 7 -0.02 4.60 1.51
C ILE A 7 1.33 5.25 1.71
N ILE A 8 1.88 5.80 0.64
CA ILE A 8 3.25 6.27 0.62
C ILE A 8 3.33 7.69 0.10
N ARG A 9 4.51 8.30 0.21
CA ARG A 9 4.71 9.63 -0.36
C ARG A 9 4.63 9.57 -1.86
N ARG A 10 4.02 10.56 -2.46
CA ARG A 10 3.87 10.58 -3.91
C ARG A 10 5.23 10.50 -4.60
N LYS A 11 6.23 11.17 -4.08
CA LYS A 11 7.51 11.20 -4.75
C LYS A 11 8.22 9.85 -4.71
N ARG A 12 7.73 8.92 -3.90
CA ARG A 12 8.32 7.58 -3.87
C ARG A 12 7.54 6.58 -4.70
N ALA A 13 6.53 7.03 -5.42
CA ALA A 13 5.71 6.10 -6.18
C ALA A 13 6.50 5.38 -7.26
N ALA A 14 7.37 6.10 -7.97
CA ALA A 14 8.15 5.46 -9.04
C ALA A 14 9.08 4.41 -8.48
N ALA A 15 9.75 4.70 -7.36
CA ALA A 15 10.64 3.74 -6.74
C ALA A 15 9.86 2.52 -6.24
N THR A 16 8.66 2.74 -5.73
CA THR A 16 7.83 1.63 -5.27
C THR A 16 7.44 0.74 -6.44
N LYS A 17 7.03 1.33 -7.55
CA LYS A 17 6.68 0.55 -8.72
C LYS A 17 7.86 -0.26 -9.23
N ALA A 18 9.04 0.33 -9.23
CA ALA A 18 10.23 -0.38 -9.68
C ALA A 18 10.52 -1.57 -8.79
N GLU A 19 10.36 -1.38 -7.50
CA GLU A 19 10.64 -2.47 -6.56
C GLU A 19 9.63 -3.60 -6.71
N LEU A 20 8.36 -3.25 -6.91
CA LEU A 20 7.35 -4.28 -7.11
C LEU A 20 7.62 -5.07 -8.40
N SER A 21 8.07 -4.40 -9.45
CA SER A 21 8.41 -5.09 -10.68
C SER A 21 9.60 -6.01 -10.49
N ARG A 22 10.59 -5.54 -9.73
CA ARG A 22 11.81 -6.30 -9.54
C ARG A 22 11.57 -7.65 -8.88
N ILE A 23 10.62 -7.72 -7.98
CA ILE A 23 10.36 -8.98 -7.29
C ILE A 23 9.29 -9.80 -7.98
N GLY A 24 9.07 -9.54 -9.26
CA GLY A 24 8.09 -10.32 -10.02
C GLY A 24 6.69 -9.96 -9.67
N GLY A 25 6.46 -8.72 -9.41
CA GLY A 25 5.20 -8.29 -8.88
C GLY A 25 4.04 -8.60 -9.78
N LYS A 26 2.92 -8.80 -9.14
CA LYS A 26 1.69 -9.01 -9.84
C LYS A 26 1.10 -7.66 -10.19
N GLY A 27 -0.05 -7.70 -10.75
CA GLY A 27 -0.75 -6.47 -11.02
C GLY A 27 -1.08 -5.74 -9.73
N TYR A 28 -1.18 -4.44 -9.83
CA TYR A 28 -1.56 -3.64 -8.68
C TYR A 28 -2.37 -2.45 -9.17
N THR A 29 -3.06 -1.83 -8.24
CA THR A 29 -3.79 -0.61 -8.50
C THR A 29 -3.13 0.49 -7.70
N ALA A 30 -2.96 1.66 -8.30
CA ALA A 30 -2.37 2.78 -7.59
C ALA A 30 -3.17 4.02 -7.91
N PHE A 31 -3.45 4.82 -6.88
CA PHE A 31 -4.18 6.05 -7.15
C PHE A 31 -3.76 7.13 -6.15
N PRO A 32 -3.83 8.37 -6.59
CA PRO A 32 -3.44 9.49 -5.74
C PRO A 32 -4.49 9.72 -4.67
N VAL A 33 -4.02 10.01 -3.48
CA VAL A 33 -4.91 10.33 -2.37
C VAL A 33 -4.29 11.46 -1.58
N LEU A 34 -5.05 12.04 -0.69
CA LEU A 34 -4.56 13.05 0.21
C LEU A 34 -4.56 12.47 1.60
N GLY A 35 -3.42 12.53 2.26
CA GLY A 35 -3.30 12.01 3.59
C GLY A 35 -3.15 13.12 4.58
N ARG A 36 -3.73 12.92 5.76
CA ARG A 36 -3.59 13.85 6.85
C ARG A 36 -3.02 13.10 8.01
N GLY A 37 -1.81 13.46 8.39
CA GLY A 37 -1.16 12.73 9.45
C GLY A 37 -0.42 13.65 10.35
N ARG A 38 0.43 13.08 11.18
CA ARG A 38 1.20 13.85 12.10
C ARG A 38 2.47 14.26 11.50
N GLN A 39 2.42 15.21 10.61
CA GLN A 39 3.62 15.62 9.94
C GLN A 39 4.09 16.90 10.53
N ARG A 40 4.42 16.86 11.80
CA ARG A 40 4.70 18.03 12.50
C ARG A 40 5.79 18.87 11.92
N GLY A 41 6.80 18.31 11.46
CA GLY A 41 7.89 19.08 10.96
C GLY A 41 7.62 19.78 9.65
N LEU A 42 6.52 19.45 9.05
CA LEU A 42 6.21 20.04 7.78
C LEU A 42 5.32 21.23 7.87
N ARG A 43 4.87 21.55 9.05
CA ARG A 43 4.07 22.67 9.14
C ARG A 43 4.91 23.84 9.23
N HIS A 44 4.57 24.86 8.63
CA HIS A 44 5.42 25.96 8.58
C HIS A 44 4.97 27.07 9.44
N GLY A 45 4.91 26.84 10.63
CA GLY A 45 4.68 27.89 11.51
C GLY A 45 3.42 28.63 11.36
N GLN A 46 2.54 28.08 10.72
CA GLN A 46 1.37 28.74 10.57
C GLN A 46 0.50 28.53 11.66
N GLY A 47 0.86 28.56 12.79
CA GLY A 47 -0.02 28.44 13.81
C GLY A 47 -0.29 27.07 14.14
N GLY A 48 0.32 26.25 13.76
CA GLY A 48 0.35 25.02 14.35
C GLY A 48 -0.74 24.06 14.16
N GLU A 49 -1.90 24.46 14.32
CA GLU A 49 -2.91 23.51 14.25
C GLU A 49 -3.35 23.29 12.89
N GLY A 50 -2.67 23.78 11.93
CA GLY A 50 -3.09 23.59 10.59
C GLY A 50 -3.22 22.15 10.23
N LEU A 51 -4.31 21.75 9.66
CA LEU A 51 -4.49 20.42 9.17
C LEU A 51 -3.88 20.39 7.82
N MET A 52 -2.84 19.59 7.68
CA MET A 52 -2.19 19.51 6.39
C MET A 52 -2.61 18.25 5.71
N PHE A 53 -3.09 18.40 4.50
CA PHE A 53 -3.33 17.26 3.64
C PHE A 53 -2.19 17.19 2.66
N LEU A 54 -1.50 16.09 2.65
CA LEU A 54 -0.33 15.91 1.81
C LEU A 54 -0.60 14.91 0.72
N PRO A 55 0.00 15.11 -0.45
CA PRO A 55 -0.22 14.16 -1.54
C PRO A 55 0.45 12.84 -1.24
N LYS A 56 -0.32 11.79 -1.37
CA LYS A 56 0.14 10.43 -1.16
C LYS A 56 -0.32 9.59 -2.33
N VAL A 57 0.19 8.38 -2.41
CA VAL A 57 -0.30 7.40 -3.37
C VAL A 57 -0.66 6.16 -2.60
N LEU A 58 -1.81 5.61 -2.91
CA LEU A 58 -2.25 4.37 -2.31
C LEU A 58 -2.06 3.25 -3.30
N PHE A 59 -1.27 2.25 -2.92
CA PHE A 59 -1.10 1.06 -3.73
C PHE A 59 -1.94 -0.05 -3.14
N ASN A 60 -2.59 -0.79 -4.00
CA ASN A 60 -3.38 -1.94 -3.59
C ASN A 60 -2.88 -3.14 -4.38
N VAL A 61 -2.40 -4.15 -3.68
CA VAL A 61 -1.81 -5.33 -4.32
C VAL A 61 -2.43 -6.57 -3.70
N ILE A 62 -2.88 -7.48 -4.55
CA ILE A 62 -3.43 -8.75 -4.08
C ILE A 62 -2.42 -9.84 -4.37
N VAL A 63 -2.02 -10.57 -3.35
CA VAL A 63 -0.97 -11.58 -3.50
C VAL A 63 -1.35 -12.84 -2.72
N GLY A 64 -0.64 -13.91 -3.01
CA GLY A 64 -0.82 -15.12 -2.22
C GLY A 64 -0.22 -14.96 -0.84
N ASP A 65 -0.64 -15.81 0.07
CA ASP A 65 -0.17 -15.74 1.44
C ASP A 65 1.35 -15.82 1.52
N GLU A 66 1.93 -16.68 0.71
CA GLU A 66 3.37 -16.88 0.81
C GLU A 66 4.17 -15.75 0.19
N GLU A 67 3.52 -14.89 -0.56
CA GLU A 67 4.21 -13.76 -1.18
C GLU A 67 4.06 -12.47 -0.39
N ALA A 68 3.18 -12.47 0.57
CA ALA A 68 2.82 -11.22 1.23
C ALA A 68 4.00 -10.57 1.96
N GLN A 69 4.79 -11.37 2.65
CA GLN A 69 5.88 -10.82 3.42
C GLN A 69 6.94 -10.19 2.53
N GLU A 70 7.25 -10.83 1.44
CA GLU A 70 8.23 -10.29 0.51
C GLU A 70 7.75 -8.98 -0.09
N MET A 71 6.46 -8.91 -0.38
CA MET A 71 5.88 -7.69 -0.92
C MET A 71 5.94 -6.56 0.09
N VAL A 72 5.61 -6.85 1.33
CA VAL A 72 5.69 -5.84 2.38
C VAL A 72 7.11 -5.32 2.52
N GLU A 73 8.07 -6.23 2.51
CA GLU A 73 9.47 -5.83 2.66
C GLU A 73 9.95 -4.98 1.49
N ALA A 74 9.48 -5.31 0.29
CA ALA A 74 9.86 -4.53 -0.88
C ALA A 74 9.32 -3.10 -0.78
N ILE A 75 8.10 -2.96 -0.32
CA ILE A 75 7.52 -1.63 -0.18
C ILE A 75 8.26 -0.85 0.90
N ILE A 76 8.61 -1.51 1.98
CA ILE A 76 9.36 -0.85 3.04
C ILE A 76 10.71 -0.38 2.49
N ARG A 77 11.41 -1.24 1.75
CA ARG A 77 12.70 -0.87 1.19
C ARG A 77 12.62 0.38 0.33
N ALA A 78 11.56 0.48 -0.44
CA ALA A 78 11.41 1.60 -1.36
C ALA A 78 11.05 2.90 -0.65
N ASN A 79 10.56 2.82 0.57
CA ASN A 79 9.97 4.00 1.21
C ASN A 79 10.54 4.42 2.54
N GLN A 80 11.29 3.55 3.18
CA GLN A 80 11.72 3.81 4.55
C GLN A 80 12.79 4.87 4.64
N THR A 81 12.55 5.92 5.41
CA THR A 81 13.56 6.90 5.72
C THR A 81 13.75 7.05 7.21
N GLY A 82 12.81 6.57 7.99
CA GLY A 82 12.86 6.74 9.44
C GLY A 82 12.18 8.00 9.90
N GLU A 83 11.61 8.76 8.98
CA GLU A 83 11.00 10.03 9.33
C GLU A 83 9.49 9.91 9.28
N PHE A 84 8.83 10.88 9.90
CA PHE A 84 7.38 10.93 9.79
C PHE A 84 7.01 11.07 8.33
N GLY A 85 5.94 10.45 7.96
CA GLY A 85 5.45 10.58 6.61
C GLY A 85 5.88 9.49 5.67
N ASP A 86 6.69 8.53 6.14
CA ASP A 86 7.07 7.41 5.30
C ASP A 86 5.88 6.64 4.80
N GLY A 87 4.83 6.56 5.60
CA GLY A 87 3.63 5.88 5.18
C GLY A 87 3.31 4.69 6.04
N LYS A 88 2.33 3.93 5.61
CA LYS A 88 1.84 2.81 6.38
C LYS A 88 1.41 1.70 5.45
N ILE A 89 1.53 0.49 5.91
CA ILE A 89 1.12 -0.68 5.15
C ILE A 89 0.14 -1.47 5.99
N PHE A 90 -0.96 -1.89 5.35
CA PHE A 90 -1.93 -2.75 5.99
C PHE A 90 -2.01 -4.05 5.20
N VAL A 91 -2.09 -5.16 5.91
CA VAL A 91 -2.22 -6.47 5.27
C VAL A 91 -3.54 -7.04 5.73
N ILE A 92 -4.39 -7.36 4.78
CA ILE A 92 -5.76 -7.76 5.06
C ILE A 92 -6.00 -9.09 4.39
N GLU A 93 -6.73 -9.96 5.06
CA GLU A 93 -7.05 -11.24 4.48
C GLU A 93 -8.22 -11.10 3.53
N VAL A 94 -8.08 -11.66 2.33
CA VAL A 94 -9.14 -11.64 1.34
C VAL A 94 -9.97 -12.90 1.51
N ALA A 95 -11.25 -12.73 1.73
CA ALA A 95 -12.11 -13.88 1.97
C ALA A 95 -12.44 -14.63 0.68
N GLU A 96 -12.72 -13.91 -0.38
CA GLU A 96 -13.04 -14.54 -1.66
C GLU A 96 -12.84 -13.55 -2.78
N SER A 97 -12.63 -14.07 -3.97
CA SER A 97 -12.54 -13.22 -5.14
C SER A 97 -13.29 -13.87 -6.29
N TYR A 98 -13.74 -13.04 -7.21
CA TYR A 98 -14.51 -13.49 -8.36
C TYR A 98 -13.94 -12.87 -9.61
N ARG A 99 -13.98 -13.63 -10.69
CA ARG A 99 -13.54 -13.12 -11.98
C ARG A 99 -14.76 -12.56 -12.70
N ILE A 100 -14.75 -11.28 -13.01
CA ILE A 100 -15.91 -10.66 -13.61
C ILE A 100 -16.21 -11.25 -14.97
N SER A 101 -15.18 -11.55 -15.75
CA SER A 101 -15.40 -12.01 -17.11
C SER A 101 -16.18 -13.31 -17.18
N THR A 102 -16.06 -14.16 -16.19
CA THR A 102 -16.77 -15.44 -16.21
C THR A 102 -17.81 -15.56 -15.13
N GLY A 103 -17.74 -14.69 -14.13
CA GLY A 103 -18.62 -14.80 -12.98
C GLY A 103 -18.22 -15.89 -12.02
N GLU A 104 -17.08 -16.54 -12.26
CA GLU A 104 -16.66 -17.64 -11.41
C GLU A 104 -15.88 -17.20 -10.22
N GLN A 105 -16.03 -17.95 -9.14
CA GLN A 105 -15.26 -17.69 -7.94
C GLN A 105 -13.82 -18.15 -8.18
N ALA A 106 -12.87 -17.24 -8.04
CA ALA A 106 -11.48 -17.55 -8.27
C ALA A 106 -10.77 -17.96 -6.99
N TYR A 107 -11.28 -17.54 -5.84
CA TYR A 107 -10.64 -17.86 -4.58
C TYR A 107 -11.65 -17.79 -3.45
N LYS A 108 -11.49 -18.65 -2.48
CA LYS A 108 -12.29 -18.60 -1.27
C LYS A 108 -11.46 -19.19 -0.14
N VAL A 109 -11.39 -18.50 0.98
CA VAL A 109 -10.66 -19.01 2.11
C VAL A 109 -11.42 -20.21 2.65
N THR A 110 -10.69 -21.26 3.04
CA THR A 110 -11.31 -22.42 3.63
C THR A 110 -11.19 -22.29 5.13
N SER A 111 -12.24 -22.70 5.81
CA SER A 111 -12.21 -22.57 7.25
C SER A 111 -12.24 -23.92 7.89
N ASP A 112 -11.55 -24.82 7.37
CA ASP A 112 -11.50 -26.10 8.03
C ASP A 112 -10.65 -26.06 9.21
N LYS A 113 -10.76 -26.40 9.75
CA LYS A 113 -10.02 -26.53 10.69
C LYS A 113 -10.11 -27.13 11.24
#